data_0074a8152c6b3c209066518c4bf7da0b
#
_entry.id   0074a8152c6b3c209066518c4bf7da0b
#
_cell.length_a   1.000
_cell.length_b   1.000
_cell.length_c   1.000
_cell.angle_alpha   90.00
_cell.angle_beta   90.00
_cell.angle_gamma   90.00
#
_symmetry.space_group_name_H-M   'P 1'
#
loop_
_entity.id
_entity.type
_entity.pdbx_description
1 polymer ?
#
loop_
_entity_poly.entity_id
_entity_poly.type
_entity_poly.pdbx_seq_one_letter_code
_entity_poly.pdbx_strand_id
1 'polypeptide(L)'
;DVTSIVLALKQLCIRMQGTEPHTIRIEATGEREVTAADIECGSDIEILNPDLHIATLNATGKLKIEMTVERGRGYVPADKNKKADDSIGVIPIDSIFSPVQRVNYTVEDTRVGNVTDYDRLILDVWTNGSIRPEEAVSKAAAILVMHLRLFQNMDGTVIEEEEEVPNFPPEEVDDSAKVLEMTIDDLDLSVRSFNCLKRAGI
;
A
#
# COMPACT_ATOMS: atom_id res chain seq x y z
N ASP A 1 -24.71 -5.63 -18.31
CA ASP A 1 -25.11 -4.21 -18.24
C ASP A 1 -23.88 -3.32 -18.12
N VAL A 2 -23.87 -2.18 -18.83
CA VAL A 2 -22.75 -1.22 -18.83
C VAL A 2 -22.50 -0.68 -17.42
N THR A 3 -23.55 -0.44 -16.65
CA THR A 3 -23.40 0.05 -15.27
C THR A 3 -22.65 -0.94 -14.40
N SER A 4 -22.90 -2.24 -14.54
CA SER A 4 -22.18 -3.29 -13.81
C SER A 4 -20.70 -3.32 -14.19
N ILE A 5 -20.39 -3.14 -15.47
CA ILE A 5 -19.00 -3.07 -15.96
C ILE A 5 -18.29 -1.85 -15.34
N VAL A 6 -18.93 -0.68 -15.34
CA VAL A 6 -18.35 0.53 -14.73
C VAL A 6 -18.09 0.33 -13.25
N LEU A 7 -19.00 -0.31 -12.51
CA LEU A 7 -18.82 -0.61 -11.09
C LEU A 7 -17.67 -1.60 -10.85
N ALA A 8 -17.50 -2.60 -11.72
CA ALA A 8 -16.37 -3.51 -11.64
C ALA A 8 -15.05 -2.80 -11.95
N LEU A 9 -15.00 -1.96 -12.97
CA LEU A 9 -13.81 -1.19 -13.33
C LEU A 9 -13.35 -0.21 -12.24
N LYS A 10 -14.27 0.31 -11.41
CA LYS A 10 -13.91 1.13 -10.24
C LYS A 10 -13.16 0.35 -9.16
N GLN A 11 -13.27 -0.97 -9.15
CA GLN A 11 -12.56 -1.84 -8.20
C GLN A 11 -11.22 -2.35 -8.76
N LEU A 12 -10.90 -2.00 -10.02
CA LEU A 12 -9.67 -2.41 -10.66
C LEU A 12 -8.47 -1.74 -9.98
N CYS A 13 -7.52 -2.56 -9.52
CA CYS A 13 -6.30 -2.09 -8.89
C CYS A 13 -5.15 -2.18 -9.88
N ILE A 14 -4.59 -1.02 -10.23
CA ILE A 14 -3.53 -0.88 -11.22
C ILE A 14 -2.30 -0.27 -10.58
N ARG A 15 -1.14 -0.83 -10.88
CA ARG A 15 0.17 -0.22 -10.63
C ARG A 15 0.74 0.24 -11.95
N MET A 16 1.12 1.51 -12.05
CA MET A 16 1.67 2.10 -13.26
C MET A 16 3.08 2.65 -13.00
N GLN A 17 4.02 2.34 -13.88
CA GLN A 17 5.35 2.92 -13.91
C GLN A 17 5.32 4.13 -14.88
N GLY A 18 5.99 5.22 -14.50
CA GLY A 18 5.96 6.45 -15.30
C GLY A 18 4.81 7.40 -14.95
N THR A 19 4.67 8.48 -15.71
CA THR A 19 3.69 9.56 -15.50
C THR A 19 2.77 9.80 -16.70
N GLU A 20 3.12 9.25 -17.85
CA GLU A 20 2.37 9.43 -19.11
C GLU A 20 1.06 8.63 -19.07
N PRO A 21 -0.03 9.16 -19.62
CA PRO A 21 -1.27 8.41 -19.78
C PRO A 21 -1.09 7.21 -20.72
N HIS A 22 -1.64 6.08 -20.35
CA HIS A 22 -1.62 4.86 -21.15
C HIS A 22 -3.03 4.40 -21.52
N THR A 23 -3.15 3.74 -22.66
CA THR A 23 -4.40 3.13 -23.09
C THR A 23 -4.32 1.62 -22.89
N ILE A 24 -5.30 1.05 -22.20
CA ILE A 24 -5.48 -0.39 -22.03
C ILE A 24 -6.78 -0.83 -22.71
N ARG A 25 -6.85 -2.11 -23.12
CA ARG A 25 -7.98 -2.62 -23.92
C ARG A 25 -8.46 -3.94 -23.39
N ILE A 26 -9.76 -4.18 -23.59
CA ILE A 26 -10.39 -5.48 -23.42
C ILE A 26 -11.05 -5.84 -24.73
N GLU A 27 -10.72 -7.02 -25.29
CA GLU A 27 -11.41 -7.60 -26.43
C GLU A 27 -11.82 -9.03 -26.08
N ALA A 28 -13.13 -9.26 -26.01
CA ALA A 28 -13.68 -10.57 -25.69
C ALA A 28 -14.85 -10.91 -26.62
N THR A 29 -14.91 -12.16 -27.07
CA THR A 29 -15.96 -12.66 -27.95
C THR A 29 -16.39 -14.06 -27.54
N GLY A 30 -17.67 -14.36 -27.74
CA GLY A 30 -18.27 -15.67 -27.43
C GLY A 30 -18.64 -15.80 -25.94
N GLU A 31 -19.20 -16.95 -25.60
CA GLU A 31 -19.67 -17.24 -24.25
C GLU A 31 -18.51 -17.49 -23.31
N ARG A 32 -18.24 -16.50 -22.46
CA ARG A 32 -17.20 -16.58 -21.45
C ARG A 32 -17.36 -15.52 -20.37
N GLU A 33 -16.73 -15.77 -19.24
CA GLU A 33 -16.47 -14.74 -18.24
C GLU A 33 -15.26 -13.92 -18.66
N VAL A 34 -15.37 -12.59 -18.50
CA VAL A 34 -14.31 -11.63 -18.74
C VAL A 34 -13.84 -11.13 -17.40
N THR A 35 -12.55 -11.31 -17.13
CA THR A 35 -11.89 -10.90 -15.90
C THR A 35 -10.86 -9.82 -16.17
N ALA A 36 -10.29 -9.25 -15.11
CA ALA A 36 -9.23 -8.26 -15.25
C ALA A 36 -7.95 -8.83 -15.90
N ALA A 37 -7.75 -10.15 -15.87
CA ALA A 37 -6.66 -10.83 -16.59
C ALA A 37 -6.77 -10.72 -18.12
N ASP A 38 -7.97 -10.49 -18.66
CA ASP A 38 -8.21 -10.30 -20.10
C ASP A 38 -7.86 -8.89 -20.60
N ILE A 39 -7.41 -8.01 -19.73
CA ILE A 39 -7.01 -6.64 -20.10
C ILE A 39 -5.64 -6.69 -20.78
N GLU A 40 -5.60 -6.22 -22.01
CA GLU A 40 -4.34 -6.01 -22.73
C GLU A 40 -3.71 -4.70 -22.25
N CYS A 41 -2.57 -4.79 -21.59
CA CYS A 41 -1.82 -3.66 -21.06
C CYS A 41 -0.36 -3.73 -21.54
N GLY A 42 0.30 -2.56 -21.61
CA GLY A 42 1.72 -2.45 -21.89
C GLY A 42 2.58 -2.91 -20.71
N SER A 43 3.90 -3.03 -20.93
CA SER A 43 4.88 -3.42 -19.91
C SER A 43 4.89 -2.51 -18.67
N ASP A 44 4.41 -1.29 -18.81
CA ASP A 44 4.46 -0.26 -17.76
C ASP A 44 3.25 -0.30 -16.83
N ILE A 45 2.30 -1.21 -17.10
CA ILE A 45 1.06 -1.36 -16.34
C ILE A 45 0.97 -2.78 -15.80
N GLU A 46 0.75 -2.88 -14.51
CA GLU A 46 0.52 -4.14 -13.79
C GLU A 46 -0.86 -4.13 -13.14
N ILE A 47 -1.64 -5.17 -13.41
CA ILE A 47 -2.95 -5.39 -12.79
C ILE A 47 -2.75 -6.24 -11.54
N LEU A 48 -3.16 -5.73 -10.37
CA LEU A 48 -2.91 -6.36 -9.08
C LEU A 48 -4.02 -7.35 -8.67
N ASN A 49 -5.22 -7.21 -9.25
CA ASN A 49 -6.37 -8.07 -8.99
C ASN A 49 -6.90 -8.72 -10.27
N PRO A 50 -6.15 -9.63 -10.91
CA PRO A 50 -6.50 -10.25 -12.20
C PRO A 50 -7.81 -11.07 -12.15
N ASP A 51 -8.18 -11.57 -10.97
CA ASP A 51 -9.39 -12.39 -10.78
C ASP A 51 -10.68 -11.56 -10.70
N LEU A 52 -10.59 -10.23 -10.78
CA LEU A 52 -11.77 -9.36 -10.74
C LEU A 52 -12.68 -9.65 -11.93
N HIS A 53 -13.91 -10.08 -11.65
CA HIS A 53 -14.95 -10.27 -12.67
C HIS A 53 -15.44 -8.93 -13.22
N ILE A 54 -15.37 -8.75 -14.54
CA ILE A 54 -15.81 -7.52 -15.22
C ILE A 54 -17.15 -7.73 -15.89
N ALA A 55 -17.31 -8.81 -16.65
CA ALA A 55 -18.53 -9.10 -17.38
C ALA A 55 -18.67 -10.59 -17.71
N THR A 56 -19.90 -11.02 -17.97
CA THR A 56 -20.19 -12.34 -18.53
C THR A 56 -20.83 -12.15 -19.91
N LEU A 57 -20.27 -12.78 -20.93
CA LEU A 57 -20.74 -12.73 -22.31
C LEU A 57 -21.56 -13.98 -22.65
N ASN A 58 -22.57 -13.79 -23.46
CA ASN A 58 -23.32 -14.88 -24.08
C ASN A 58 -22.64 -15.35 -25.37
N ALA A 59 -23.17 -16.42 -26.01
CA ALA A 59 -22.58 -17.03 -27.20
C ALA A 59 -22.41 -16.08 -28.41
N THR A 60 -23.22 -15.03 -28.51
CA THR A 60 -23.14 -14.00 -29.56
C THR A 60 -22.49 -12.70 -29.08
N GLY A 61 -22.11 -12.65 -27.82
CA GLY A 61 -21.58 -11.46 -27.17
C GLY A 61 -20.22 -11.03 -27.72
N LYS A 62 -20.06 -9.74 -27.93
CA LYS A 62 -18.77 -9.11 -28.25
C LYS A 62 -18.60 -7.92 -27.35
N LEU A 63 -17.49 -7.88 -26.66
CA LEU A 63 -17.11 -6.77 -25.78
C LEU A 63 -15.79 -6.20 -26.26
N LYS A 64 -15.79 -4.90 -26.54
CA LYS A 64 -14.59 -4.15 -26.83
C LYS A 64 -14.63 -2.88 -26.01
N ILE A 65 -13.67 -2.72 -25.11
CA ILE A 65 -13.54 -1.56 -24.24
C ILE A 65 -12.12 -1.02 -24.40
N GLU A 66 -12.02 0.29 -24.53
CA GLU A 66 -10.77 1.01 -24.48
C GLU A 66 -10.80 1.96 -23.29
N MET A 67 -9.76 1.94 -22.47
CA MET A 67 -9.70 2.69 -21.22
C MET A 67 -8.40 3.46 -21.16
N THR A 68 -8.48 4.72 -20.72
CA THR A 68 -7.31 5.54 -20.43
C THR A 68 -6.96 5.45 -18.95
N VAL A 69 -5.70 5.13 -18.65
CA VAL A 69 -5.14 5.05 -17.32
C VAL A 69 -4.13 6.16 -17.14
N GLU A 70 -4.25 6.92 -16.05
CA GLU A 70 -3.34 8.02 -15.71
C GLU A 70 -3.02 8.03 -14.22
N ARG A 71 -1.95 8.72 -13.83
CA ARG A 71 -1.62 8.96 -12.43
C ARG A 71 -2.31 10.22 -11.95
N GLY A 72 -2.82 10.16 -10.72
CA GLY A 72 -3.45 11.30 -10.07
C GLY A 72 -3.27 11.29 -8.56
N ARG A 73 -4.01 12.14 -7.87
CA ARG A 73 -3.98 12.28 -6.42
C ARG A 73 -5.40 12.35 -5.87
N GLY A 74 -5.61 11.61 -4.78
CA GLY A 74 -6.88 11.63 -4.05
C GLY A 74 -8.03 11.05 -4.85
N TYR A 75 -9.14 11.76 -4.91
CA TYR A 75 -10.37 11.39 -5.61
C TYR A 75 -10.75 12.44 -6.63
N VAL A 76 -11.02 12.03 -7.86
CA VAL A 76 -11.48 12.89 -8.93
C VAL A 76 -12.83 12.40 -9.42
N PRO A 77 -13.92 13.21 -9.29
CA PRO A 77 -15.25 12.82 -9.76
C PRO A 77 -15.31 12.78 -11.29
N ALA A 78 -16.22 11.98 -11.82
CA ALA A 78 -16.43 11.78 -13.26
C ALA A 78 -16.61 13.09 -14.04
N ASP A 79 -17.29 14.08 -13.47
CA ASP A 79 -17.50 15.39 -14.12
C ASP A 79 -16.18 16.14 -14.39
N LYS A 80 -15.18 15.95 -13.54
CA LYS A 80 -13.84 16.53 -13.75
C LYS A 80 -12.98 15.74 -14.72
N ASN A 81 -13.23 14.43 -14.85
CA ASN A 81 -12.56 13.59 -15.82
C ASN A 81 -13.09 13.79 -17.25
N LYS A 82 -14.28 14.40 -17.39
CA LYS A 82 -14.87 14.71 -18.68
C LYS A 82 -14.06 15.82 -19.37
N LYS A 83 -13.51 15.53 -20.53
CA LYS A 83 -12.78 16.50 -21.37
C LYS A 83 -13.73 17.11 -22.42
N ALA A 84 -13.51 18.37 -22.78
CA ALA A 84 -14.34 19.06 -23.77
C ALA A 84 -14.24 18.41 -25.17
N ASP A 85 -13.13 17.76 -25.46
CA ASP A 85 -12.84 17.10 -26.75
C ASP A 85 -13.15 15.61 -26.76
N ASP A 86 -13.83 15.09 -25.72
CA ASP A 86 -14.18 13.68 -25.65
C ASP A 86 -15.11 13.28 -26.79
N SER A 87 -14.79 12.19 -27.47
CA SER A 87 -15.59 11.63 -28.55
C SER A 87 -16.94 11.12 -28.03
N ILE A 88 -17.94 11.07 -28.91
CA ILE A 88 -19.23 10.44 -28.61
C ILE A 88 -18.98 8.96 -28.25
N GLY A 89 -19.44 8.54 -27.08
CA GLY A 89 -19.25 7.17 -26.58
C GLY A 89 -18.21 7.03 -25.46
N VAL A 90 -17.47 8.08 -25.14
CA VAL A 90 -16.62 8.10 -23.96
C VAL A 90 -17.48 8.28 -22.70
N ILE A 91 -17.30 7.38 -21.75
CA ILE A 91 -17.99 7.38 -20.46
C ILE A 91 -16.99 7.79 -19.40
N PRO A 92 -17.04 9.03 -18.89
CA PRO A 92 -16.19 9.43 -17.79
C PRO A 92 -16.60 8.68 -16.51
N ILE A 93 -15.61 8.14 -15.81
CA ILE A 93 -15.78 7.51 -14.51
C ILE A 93 -14.99 8.25 -13.45
N ASP A 94 -15.44 8.17 -12.19
CA ASP A 94 -14.69 8.68 -11.07
C ASP A 94 -13.43 7.85 -10.83
N SER A 95 -12.35 8.52 -10.48
CA SER A 95 -11.03 7.92 -10.27
C SER A 95 -10.62 8.03 -8.81
N ILE A 96 -10.28 6.89 -8.21
CA ILE A 96 -9.75 6.80 -6.85
C ILE A 96 -8.25 6.54 -6.96
N PHE A 97 -7.45 7.59 -6.79
CA PHE A 97 -5.99 7.49 -6.89
C PHE A 97 -5.31 7.16 -5.56
N SER A 98 -6.06 7.19 -4.45
CA SER A 98 -5.50 6.85 -3.15
C SER A 98 -5.30 5.34 -3.02
N PRO A 99 -4.07 4.87 -2.73
CA PRO A 99 -3.81 3.45 -2.49
C PRO A 99 -4.26 2.99 -1.11
N VAL A 100 -4.50 3.94 -0.18
CA VAL A 100 -4.91 3.65 1.20
C VAL A 100 -6.42 3.56 1.26
N GLN A 101 -6.91 2.40 1.68
CA GLN A 101 -8.35 2.12 1.80
C GLN A 101 -8.90 2.51 3.16
N ARG A 102 -8.15 2.21 4.23
CA ARG A 102 -8.55 2.47 5.60
C ARG A 102 -7.34 2.68 6.49
N VAL A 103 -7.50 3.58 7.46
CA VAL A 103 -6.53 3.78 8.54
C VAL A 103 -7.29 3.76 9.86
N ASN A 104 -6.74 3.09 10.84
CA ASN A 104 -7.19 3.16 12.23
C ASN A 104 -5.98 3.47 13.10
N TYR A 105 -6.23 4.12 14.25
CA TYR A 105 -5.16 4.38 15.20
C TYR A 105 -5.67 4.20 16.62
N THR A 106 -4.76 3.79 17.50
CA THR A 106 -5.00 3.68 18.94
C THR A 106 -3.78 4.28 19.65
N VAL A 107 -4.05 5.04 20.70
CA VAL A 107 -3.01 5.60 21.56
C VAL A 107 -3.11 4.92 22.92
N GLU A 108 -2.02 4.40 23.40
CA GLU A 108 -1.91 3.67 24.67
C GLU A 108 -0.80 4.31 25.53
N ASP A 109 -1.05 4.42 26.84
CA ASP A 109 -0.01 4.82 27.77
C ASP A 109 1.09 3.77 27.77
N THR A 110 2.35 4.19 27.74
CA THR A 110 3.48 3.26 27.77
C THR A 110 4.59 3.75 28.67
N ARG A 111 5.45 2.81 29.09
CA ARG A 111 6.59 3.09 29.93
C ARG A 111 7.90 2.90 29.15
N VAL A 112 8.76 3.90 29.20
CA VAL A 112 10.13 3.80 28.67
C VAL A 112 11.11 3.96 29.83
N GLY A 113 11.75 2.87 30.24
CA GLY A 113 12.62 2.84 31.41
C GLY A 113 11.85 3.15 32.68
N ASN A 114 12.22 4.28 33.37
CA ASN A 114 11.57 4.75 34.59
C ASN A 114 10.51 5.82 34.36
N VAL A 115 10.31 6.28 33.13
CA VAL A 115 9.35 7.32 32.76
C VAL A 115 8.06 6.65 32.25
N THR A 116 6.92 7.07 32.78
CA THR A 116 5.58 6.48 32.49
C THR A 116 4.68 7.42 31.69
N ASP A 117 5.19 8.57 31.27
CA ASP A 117 4.42 9.65 30.62
C ASP A 117 4.55 9.61 29.08
N TYR A 118 4.86 8.45 28.52
CA TYR A 118 4.93 8.27 27.08
C TYR A 118 3.67 7.65 26.52
N ASP A 119 3.28 8.10 25.33
CA ASP A 119 2.20 7.52 24.55
C ASP A 119 2.78 6.60 23.48
N ARG A 120 2.14 5.45 23.29
CA ARG A 120 2.39 4.51 22.21
C ARG A 120 1.32 4.69 21.15
N LEU A 121 1.73 5.08 19.95
CA LEU A 121 0.83 5.13 18.79
C LEU A 121 0.85 3.79 18.07
N ILE A 122 -0.32 3.15 17.97
CA ILE A 122 -0.56 1.97 17.15
C ILE A 122 -1.32 2.43 15.92
N LEU A 123 -0.79 2.14 14.75
CA LEU A 123 -1.36 2.57 13.47
C LEU A 123 -1.63 1.36 12.56
N ASP A 124 -2.92 1.09 12.29
CA ASP A 124 -3.34 0.06 11.38
C ASP A 124 -3.64 0.68 10.01
N VAL A 125 -2.98 0.21 8.96
CA VAL A 125 -3.12 0.74 7.61
C VAL A 125 -3.47 -0.37 6.62
N TRP A 126 -4.58 -0.21 5.91
CA TRP A 126 -5.01 -1.11 4.84
C TRP A 126 -4.82 -0.45 3.49
N THR A 127 -4.11 -1.12 2.60
CA THR A 127 -3.85 -0.66 1.23
C THR A 127 -4.54 -1.58 0.21
N ASN A 128 -4.64 -1.11 -1.03
CA ASN A 128 -5.16 -1.90 -2.13
C ASN A 128 -4.12 -2.84 -2.78
N GLY A 129 -2.92 -2.97 -2.19
CA GLY A 129 -1.83 -3.79 -2.71
C GLY A 129 -0.87 -3.08 -3.67
N SER A 130 -1.20 -1.87 -4.14
CA SER A 130 -0.30 -1.10 -5.03
C SER A 130 0.92 -0.52 -4.30
N ILE A 131 0.83 -0.36 -2.99
CA ILE A 131 1.89 0.14 -2.12
C ILE A 131 1.89 -0.66 -0.80
N ARG A 132 3.04 -0.83 -0.19
CA ARG A 132 3.14 -1.42 1.15
C ARG A 132 2.71 -0.40 2.21
N PRO A 133 2.07 -0.84 3.31
CA PRO A 133 1.61 0.05 4.38
C PRO A 133 2.71 0.96 4.95
N GLU A 134 3.91 0.41 5.19
CA GLU A 134 5.06 1.16 5.72
C GLU A 134 5.49 2.28 4.77
N GLU A 135 5.51 1.98 3.47
CA GLU A 135 5.86 2.95 2.43
C GLU A 135 4.79 4.04 2.33
N ALA A 136 3.51 3.70 2.50
CA ALA A 136 2.42 4.67 2.50
C ALA A 136 2.55 5.66 3.66
N VAL A 137 2.85 5.17 4.86
CA VAL A 137 3.09 6.01 6.05
C VAL A 137 4.32 6.90 5.86
N SER A 138 5.43 6.34 5.36
CA SER A 138 6.65 7.10 5.09
C SER A 138 6.41 8.24 4.09
N LYS A 139 5.70 7.98 2.98
CA LYS A 139 5.35 9.01 2.00
C LYS A 139 4.42 10.08 2.58
N ALA A 140 3.46 9.69 3.42
CA ALA A 140 2.57 10.63 4.08
C ALA A 140 3.35 11.54 5.04
N ALA A 141 4.27 10.99 5.82
CA ALA A 141 5.15 11.75 6.70
C ALA A 141 6.02 12.73 5.91
N ALA A 142 6.61 12.32 4.79
CA ALA A 142 7.40 13.19 3.92
C ALA A 142 6.59 14.38 3.38
N ILE A 143 5.32 14.16 3.02
CA ILE A 143 4.42 15.24 2.59
C ILE A 143 4.16 16.23 3.74
N LEU A 144 3.91 15.73 4.95
CA LEU A 144 3.73 16.59 6.14
C LEU A 144 4.97 17.41 6.45
N VAL A 145 6.14 16.78 6.45
CA VAL A 145 7.43 17.47 6.68
C VAL A 145 7.64 18.58 5.64
N MET A 146 7.39 18.30 4.36
CA MET A 146 7.51 19.31 3.30
C MET A 146 6.63 20.54 3.56
N HIS A 147 5.40 20.34 4.02
CA HIS A 147 4.50 21.45 4.34
C HIS A 147 4.88 22.17 5.65
N LEU A 148 5.31 21.44 6.67
CA LEU A 148 5.71 22.02 7.95
C LEU A 148 7.00 22.83 7.85
N ARG A 149 7.89 22.50 6.94
CA ARG A 149 9.10 23.28 6.65
C ARG A 149 8.80 24.74 6.23
N LEU A 150 7.61 25.00 5.65
CA LEU A 150 7.19 26.37 5.35
C LEU A 150 7.01 27.22 6.61
N PHE A 151 6.54 26.60 7.70
CA PHE A 151 6.39 27.29 9.00
C PHE A 151 7.73 27.41 9.72
N GLN A 152 8.59 26.42 9.61
CA GLN A 152 9.92 26.41 10.23
C GLN A 152 10.81 27.57 9.74
N ASN A 153 10.66 27.96 8.47
CA ASN A 153 11.48 28.99 7.85
C ASN A 153 10.82 30.40 7.82
N MET A 154 9.72 30.61 8.58
CA MET A 154 8.99 31.88 8.55
C MET A 154 9.76 33.06 9.15
N ASP A 155 10.71 32.81 10.06
CA ASP A 155 11.55 33.83 10.70
C ASP A 155 12.87 34.08 9.96
N GLY A 156 13.15 33.36 8.86
CA GLY A 156 14.36 33.45 8.07
C GLY A 156 15.59 32.82 8.72
N THR A 157 15.45 32.20 9.88
CA THR A 157 16.50 31.37 10.48
C THR A 157 16.49 30.02 9.80
N VAL A 158 17.53 29.73 9.02
CA VAL A 158 17.79 28.37 8.54
C VAL A 158 18.25 27.59 9.76
N ILE A 159 17.36 26.77 10.31
CA ILE A 159 17.76 25.78 11.29
C ILE A 159 18.58 24.75 10.51
N GLU A 160 19.91 24.83 10.62
CA GLU A 160 20.78 23.73 10.17
C GLU A 160 20.31 22.49 10.93
N GLU A 161 19.82 21.49 10.20
CA GLU A 161 19.45 20.20 10.76
C GLU A 161 20.72 19.60 11.39
N GLU A 162 20.94 19.83 12.70
CA GLU A 162 21.61 18.81 13.48
C GLU A 162 20.65 17.62 13.45
N GLU A 163 20.99 16.58 12.68
CA GLU A 163 20.30 15.29 12.68
C GLU A 163 20.41 14.65 14.07
N GLU A 164 19.79 15.24 15.07
CA GLU A 164 19.35 14.48 16.22
C GLU A 164 18.14 13.64 15.75
N VAL A 165 18.44 12.59 15.02
CA VAL A 165 17.52 11.45 14.94
C VAL A 165 17.28 11.06 16.40
N PRO A 166 16.04 11.18 16.93
CA PRO A 166 15.76 10.67 18.26
C PRO A 166 16.24 9.23 18.25
N ASN A 167 17.30 8.96 19.02
CA ASN A 167 17.81 7.61 19.18
C ASN A 167 16.79 6.88 20.07
N PHE A 168 15.65 6.50 19.42
CA PHE A 168 14.77 5.53 20.05
C PHE A 168 15.65 4.29 20.23
N PRO A 169 15.82 3.81 21.46
CA PRO A 169 16.45 2.51 21.64
C PRO A 169 15.73 1.57 20.66
N PRO A 170 16.46 0.79 19.86
CA PRO A 170 15.81 -0.17 18.97
C PRO A 170 14.79 -0.91 19.83
N GLU A 171 13.53 -1.01 19.36
CA GLU A 171 12.56 -1.93 19.98
C GLU A 171 13.37 -3.17 20.32
N GLU A 172 13.33 -3.58 21.59
CA GLU A 172 13.86 -4.89 21.95
C GLU A 172 13.12 -5.85 21.02
N VAL A 173 13.76 -6.12 19.87
CA VAL A 173 13.34 -7.22 18.99
C VAL A 173 13.31 -8.38 19.95
N ASP A 174 12.14 -8.92 20.16
CA ASP A 174 11.89 -10.03 21.07
C ASP A 174 13.01 -11.05 20.87
N ASP A 175 14.05 -10.96 21.70
CA ASP A 175 15.23 -11.81 21.64
C ASP A 175 14.87 -13.28 21.93
N SER A 176 13.58 -13.56 22.20
CA SER A 176 13.07 -14.92 22.40
C SER A 176 13.33 -15.81 21.20
N ALA A 177 13.30 -15.28 19.95
CA ALA A 177 13.65 -16.05 18.77
C ALA A 177 15.16 -16.41 18.76
N LYS A 178 16.04 -15.49 19.15
CA LYS A 178 17.48 -15.76 19.26
C LYS A 178 17.79 -16.70 20.43
N VAL A 179 17.06 -16.53 21.55
CA VAL A 179 17.20 -17.43 22.71
C VAL A 179 16.77 -18.87 22.37
N LEU A 180 15.79 -19.06 21.49
CA LEU A 180 15.34 -20.37 21.05
C LEU A 180 16.34 -21.07 20.08
N GLU A 181 17.20 -20.30 19.42
CA GLU A 181 18.25 -20.82 18.53
C GLU A 181 19.62 -21.00 19.24
N MET A 182 19.74 -20.56 20.50
CA MET A 182 20.99 -20.68 21.27
C MET A 182 21.28 -22.16 21.57
N THR A 183 22.55 -22.52 21.38
CA THR A 183 23.02 -23.85 21.76
C THR A 183 23.24 -23.94 23.28
N ILE A 184 23.25 -25.18 23.83
CA ILE A 184 23.46 -25.41 25.28
C ILE A 184 24.82 -24.86 25.73
N ASP A 185 25.81 -24.76 24.82
CA ASP A 185 27.13 -24.19 25.08
C ASP A 185 27.09 -22.66 25.25
N ASP A 186 26.11 -21.99 24.67
CA ASP A 186 25.94 -20.53 24.73
C ASP A 186 25.10 -20.06 25.94
N LEU A 187 24.42 -21.00 26.59
CA LEU A 187 23.64 -20.76 27.80
C LEU A 187 24.56 -20.85 29.02
N ASP A 188 25.06 -19.81 29.59
CA ASP A 188 25.96 -19.71 30.74
C ASP A 188 25.47 -20.54 32.00
N LEU A 189 25.29 -21.85 31.78
CA LEU A 189 24.78 -22.79 32.75
C LEU A 189 25.87 -23.28 33.69
N SER A 190 25.48 -23.56 34.93
CA SER A 190 26.40 -24.23 35.85
C SER A 190 26.85 -25.58 35.28
N VAL A 191 28.11 -25.96 35.51
CA VAL A 191 28.71 -27.24 35.05
C VAL A 191 27.81 -28.45 35.34
N ARG A 192 27.08 -28.39 36.44
CA ARG A 192 26.17 -29.46 36.87
C ARG A 192 24.91 -29.52 35.98
N SER A 193 24.32 -28.37 35.65
CA SER A 193 23.14 -28.27 34.79
C SER A 193 23.49 -28.64 33.34
N PHE A 194 24.62 -28.14 32.83
CA PHE A 194 25.15 -28.47 31.52
C PHE A 194 25.33 -30.00 31.31
N ASN A 195 25.99 -30.65 32.27
CA ASN A 195 26.21 -32.12 32.19
C ASN A 195 24.90 -32.90 32.29
N CYS A 196 23.87 -32.42 32.99
CA CYS A 196 22.56 -33.05 33.06
C CYS A 196 21.85 -32.98 31.70
N LEU A 197 21.84 -31.82 31.04
CA LEU A 197 21.21 -31.64 29.72
C LEU A 197 21.92 -32.44 28.64
N LYS A 198 23.25 -32.43 28.61
CA LYS A 198 24.06 -33.23 27.68
C LYS A 198 23.85 -34.74 27.83
N ARG A 199 23.60 -35.22 29.04
CA ARG A 199 23.25 -36.63 29.30
C ARG A 199 21.83 -36.98 28.87
N ALA A 200 20.91 -36.00 28.88
CA ALA A 200 19.51 -36.17 28.43
C ALA A 200 19.40 -36.19 26.89
N GLY A 201 20.48 -35.89 26.16
CA GLY A 201 20.50 -35.89 24.70
C GLY A 201 19.82 -34.67 24.07
N ILE A 202 19.77 -33.59 24.81
CA ILE A 202 19.25 -32.29 24.37
C ILE A 202 20.43 -31.44 23.92
#